data_c818be7536af823eec2b3c135ffa1024
#
_entry.id   c818be7536af823eec2b3c135ffa1024
#
_cell.length_a   1.000
_cell.length_b   1.000
_cell.length_c   1.000
_cell.angle_alpha   90.00
_cell.angle_beta   90.00
_cell.angle_gamma   90.00
#
_symmetry.space_group_name_H-M   'P 1'
#
loop_
_entity.id
_entity.type
_entity.pdbx_description
1 polymer ?
#
loop_
_entity_poly.entity_id
_entity_poly.type
_entity_poly.pdbx_seq_one_letter_code
_entity_poly.pdbx_strand_id
1 'polypeptide(L)'
;MAVCKTRWFARWARKEGLSDKALRGAVDEMAQGLFEADLGGDLLKKRIARPGQGKSGGYRTLVATNRRSRWIFVYGFAKNARSNIDPDEEAALKKLAATLLKLTPAALTKAQTAGEIVKVSDHA
;
A
#
# COMPACT_ATOMS: atom_id res chain seq x y z
N MET A 1 -11.39 -8.10 7.42
CA MET A 1 -10.15 -7.33 7.22
C MET A 1 -10.30 -6.49 5.95
N ALA A 2 -9.98 -5.22 6.03
CA ALA A 2 -10.08 -4.31 4.89
C ALA A 2 -8.72 -4.16 4.21
N VAL A 3 -8.66 -4.49 2.92
CA VAL A 3 -7.47 -4.27 2.08
C VAL A 3 -7.86 -3.26 1.00
N CYS A 4 -7.21 -2.12 1.04
CA CYS A 4 -7.55 -0.97 0.20
C CYS A 4 -6.31 -0.32 -0.38
N LYS A 5 -6.54 0.62 -1.28
CA LYS A 5 -5.50 1.46 -1.87
C LYS A 5 -6.08 2.86 -2.07
N THR A 6 -5.24 3.89 -1.95
CA THR A 6 -5.67 5.25 -2.23
C THR A 6 -5.95 5.41 -3.72
N ARG A 7 -6.67 6.47 -4.08
CA ARG A 7 -6.92 6.81 -5.49
C ARG A 7 -5.61 6.96 -6.26
N TRP A 8 -4.64 7.64 -5.66
CA TRP A 8 -3.33 7.80 -6.30
C TRP A 8 -2.68 6.44 -6.56
N PHE A 9 -2.66 5.58 -5.55
CA PHE A 9 -2.06 4.25 -5.68
C PHE A 9 -2.77 3.41 -6.75
N ALA A 10 -4.10 3.49 -6.80
CA ALA A 10 -4.89 2.75 -7.78
C ALA A 10 -4.49 3.14 -9.21
N ARG A 11 -4.30 4.43 -9.47
CA ARG A 11 -3.86 4.92 -10.78
C ARG A 11 -2.46 4.46 -11.10
N TRP A 12 -1.54 4.59 -10.15
CA TRP A 12 -0.16 4.18 -10.32
C TRP A 12 -0.07 2.67 -10.58
N ALA A 13 -0.76 1.87 -9.79
CA ALA A 13 -0.76 0.41 -9.92
C ALA A 13 -1.31 -0.03 -11.29
N ARG A 14 -2.36 0.63 -11.76
CA ARG A 14 -2.94 0.33 -13.08
C ARG A 14 -1.93 0.62 -14.18
N LYS A 15 -1.27 1.76 -14.10
CA LYS A 15 -0.24 2.15 -15.07
C LYS A 15 0.92 1.16 -15.10
N GLU A 16 1.31 0.66 -13.92
CA GLU A 16 2.42 -0.28 -13.80
C GLU A 16 2.03 -1.74 -14.06
N GLY A 17 0.75 -2.02 -14.20
CA GLY A 17 0.28 -3.39 -14.37
C GLY A 17 0.30 -4.22 -13.10
N LEU A 18 0.26 -3.56 -11.94
CA LEU A 18 0.29 -4.22 -10.63
C LEU A 18 -1.13 -4.61 -10.23
N SER A 19 -1.40 -5.91 -10.18
CA SER A 19 -2.74 -6.45 -9.99
C SER A 19 -3.18 -6.47 -8.52
N ASP A 20 -4.49 -6.53 -8.30
CA ASP A 20 -5.05 -6.72 -6.96
C ASP A 20 -4.61 -8.04 -6.35
N LYS A 21 -4.43 -9.07 -7.16
CA LYS A 21 -3.90 -10.35 -6.70
C LYS A 21 -2.51 -10.19 -6.09
N ALA A 22 -1.64 -9.43 -6.75
CA ALA A 22 -0.29 -9.15 -6.24
C ALA A 22 -0.34 -8.36 -4.94
N LEU A 23 -1.26 -7.39 -4.82
CA LEU A 23 -1.44 -6.61 -3.60
C LEU A 23 -1.93 -7.48 -2.44
N ARG A 24 -2.85 -8.39 -2.69
CA ARG A 24 -3.31 -9.33 -1.67
C ARG A 24 -2.21 -10.28 -1.21
N GLY A 25 -1.42 -10.78 -2.15
CA GLY A 25 -0.26 -11.61 -1.82
C GLY A 25 0.73 -10.86 -0.93
N ALA A 26 0.94 -9.57 -1.20
CA ALA A 26 1.81 -8.72 -0.38
C ALA A 26 1.25 -8.56 1.03
N VAL A 27 -0.07 -8.39 1.19
CA VAL A 27 -0.70 -8.31 2.51
C VAL A 27 -0.52 -9.61 3.28
N ASP A 28 -0.73 -10.76 2.62
CA ASP A 28 -0.54 -12.06 3.25
C ASP A 28 0.89 -12.20 3.78
N GLU A 29 1.88 -11.79 3.00
CA GLU A 29 3.28 -11.81 3.41
C GLU A 29 3.54 -10.86 4.59
N MET A 30 3.02 -9.64 4.51
CA MET A 30 3.21 -8.65 5.59
C MET A 30 2.56 -9.12 6.90
N ALA A 31 1.41 -9.78 6.83
CA ALA A 31 0.75 -10.34 8.00
C ALA A 31 1.58 -11.42 8.68
N GLN A 32 2.48 -12.07 7.93
CA GLN A 32 3.42 -13.05 8.47
C GLN A 32 4.75 -12.43 8.90
N GLY A 33 4.87 -11.10 8.84
CA GLY A 33 6.10 -10.40 9.20
C GLY A 33 7.09 -10.24 8.06
N LEU A 34 6.71 -10.56 6.85
CA LEU A 34 7.57 -10.47 5.66
C LEU A 34 7.41 -9.11 4.99
N PHE A 35 8.22 -8.14 5.38
CA PHE A 35 8.26 -6.80 4.78
C PHE A 35 9.67 -6.26 4.83
N GLU A 36 9.97 -5.26 4.00
CA GLU A 36 11.33 -4.71 3.89
C GLU A 36 11.71 -3.87 5.11
N ALA A 37 10.80 -3.05 5.59
CA ALA A 37 11.07 -2.18 6.73
C ALA A 37 9.77 -1.74 7.39
N ASP A 38 9.84 -1.56 8.71
CA ASP A 38 8.82 -0.87 9.50
C ASP A 38 9.36 0.54 9.72
N LEU A 39 8.73 1.54 9.09
CA LEU A 39 9.20 2.92 9.16
C LEU A 39 8.71 3.66 10.40
N GLY A 40 7.89 2.99 11.23
CA GLY A 40 7.19 3.64 12.33
C GLY A 40 5.93 4.36 11.83
N GLY A 41 5.11 4.87 12.77
CA GLY A 41 3.88 5.58 12.40
C GLY A 41 2.89 4.73 11.62
N ASP A 42 2.90 3.41 11.85
CA ASP A 42 2.02 2.46 11.17
C ASP A 42 2.23 2.42 9.65
N LEU A 43 3.46 2.64 9.21
CA LEU A 43 3.84 2.64 7.79
C LEU A 43 4.87 1.55 7.54
N LEU A 44 4.52 0.56 6.72
CA LEU A 44 5.43 -0.52 6.30
C LEU A 44 5.91 -0.28 4.88
N LYS A 45 7.14 -0.72 4.60
CA LYS A 45 7.70 -0.73 3.25
C LYS A 45 7.75 -2.17 2.77
N LYS A 46 7.15 -2.43 1.60
CA LYS A 46 7.00 -3.78 1.06
C LYS A 46 7.48 -3.85 -0.39
N ARG A 47 8.34 -4.81 -0.68
CA ARG A 47 8.76 -5.12 -2.04
C ARG A 47 7.72 -6.00 -2.72
N ILE A 48 7.41 -5.69 -3.97
CA ILE A 48 6.55 -6.53 -4.79
C ILE A 48 7.28 -6.82 -6.10
N ALA A 49 7.34 -8.09 -6.48
CA ALA A 49 8.02 -8.48 -7.71
C ALA A 49 7.29 -7.94 -8.93
N ARG A 50 8.07 -7.52 -9.93
CA ARG A 50 7.56 -7.20 -11.26
C ARG A 50 7.55 -8.50 -12.08
N PRO A 51 6.51 -8.75 -12.89
CA PRO A 51 6.48 -9.95 -13.73
C PRO A 51 7.78 -10.10 -14.54
N GLY A 52 8.40 -11.28 -14.48
CA GLY A 52 9.64 -11.57 -15.18
C GLY A 52 10.89 -11.02 -14.51
N GLN A 53 10.78 -10.37 -13.36
CA GLN A 53 11.91 -9.83 -12.60
C GLN A 53 11.80 -10.22 -11.13
N GLY A 54 12.93 -10.31 -10.44
CA GLY A 54 12.95 -10.59 -9.02
C GLY A 54 12.46 -9.40 -8.19
N LYS A 55 12.22 -9.62 -6.90
CA LYS A 55 11.75 -8.59 -5.97
C LYS A 55 12.72 -7.41 -5.88
N SER A 56 14.01 -7.65 -6.05
CA SER A 56 15.03 -6.60 -5.97
C SER A 56 14.88 -5.56 -7.08
N GLY A 57 14.40 -5.96 -8.25
CA GLY A 57 14.20 -5.08 -9.38
C GLY A 57 12.76 -4.61 -9.58
N GLY A 58 11.85 -4.99 -8.68
CA GLY A 58 10.43 -4.73 -8.84
C GLY A 58 10.00 -3.38 -8.25
N TYR A 59 8.88 -3.44 -7.52
CA TYR A 59 8.27 -2.26 -6.92
C TYR A 59 8.57 -2.16 -5.44
N ARG A 60 8.57 -0.93 -4.95
CA ARG A 60 8.51 -0.64 -3.52
C ARG A 60 7.17 -0.01 -3.24
N THR A 61 6.47 -0.49 -2.22
CA THR A 61 5.18 0.07 -1.82
C THR A 61 5.23 0.48 -0.36
N LEU A 62 4.47 1.52 -0.03
CA LEU A 62 4.30 2.01 1.33
C LEU A 62 2.85 1.72 1.72
N VAL A 63 2.68 1.07 2.87
CA VAL A 63 1.39 0.54 3.30
C VAL A 63 1.08 1.02 4.71
N ALA A 64 -0.05 1.70 4.87
CA ALA A 64 -0.58 2.09 6.18
C ALA A 64 -1.35 0.89 6.75
N THR A 65 -1.01 0.47 7.96
CA THR A 65 -1.66 -0.70 8.55
C THR A 65 -1.55 -0.73 10.07
N ASN A 66 -2.63 -1.19 10.72
CA ASN A 66 -2.61 -1.60 12.12
C ASN A 66 -2.21 -3.07 12.28
N ARG A 67 -1.86 -3.73 11.15
CA ARG A 67 -1.45 -5.14 11.05
C ARG A 67 -2.53 -6.14 11.46
N ARG A 68 -3.76 -5.69 11.62
CA ARG A 68 -4.89 -6.54 12.01
C ARG A 68 -6.06 -6.44 11.05
N SER A 69 -6.76 -5.32 11.10
CA SER A 69 -8.03 -5.18 10.40
C SER A 69 -7.97 -4.29 9.17
N ARG A 70 -6.90 -3.53 8.99
CA ARG A 70 -6.86 -2.51 7.93
C ARG A 70 -5.48 -2.41 7.30
N TRP A 71 -5.44 -2.52 5.97
CA TRP A 71 -4.22 -2.45 5.16
C TRP A 71 -4.53 -1.51 3.98
N ILE A 72 -3.83 -0.38 3.89
CA ILE A 72 -4.09 0.60 2.83
C ILE A 72 -2.79 0.96 2.13
N PHE A 73 -2.69 0.61 0.84
CA PHE A 73 -1.56 0.98 0.00
C PHE A 73 -1.64 2.47 -0.30
N VAL A 74 -0.63 3.23 0.10
CA VAL A 74 -0.66 4.70 0.02
C VAL A 74 0.31 5.28 -1.00
N TYR A 75 1.42 4.60 -1.30
CA TYR A 75 2.41 5.09 -2.25
C TYR A 75 3.19 3.93 -2.84
N GLY A 76 3.73 4.12 -4.03
CA GLY A 76 4.56 3.11 -4.66
C GLY A 76 5.46 3.73 -5.71
N PHE A 77 6.55 3.04 -6.02
CA PHE A 77 7.46 3.43 -7.09
C PHE A 77 8.19 2.21 -7.63
N ALA A 78 8.59 2.28 -8.89
CA ALA A 78 9.43 1.26 -9.49
C ALA A 78 10.87 1.50 -9.03
N LYS A 79 11.57 0.45 -8.65
CA LYS A 79 12.95 0.54 -8.13
C LYS A 79 13.90 1.14 -9.16
N ASN A 80 13.65 0.93 -10.44
CA ASN A 80 14.47 1.49 -11.51
C ASN A 80 14.21 2.97 -11.76
N ALA A 81 13.11 3.51 -11.26
CA ALA A 81 12.78 4.93 -11.42
C ALA A 81 13.35 5.78 -10.29
N ARG A 82 13.40 5.23 -9.08
CA ARG A 82 14.03 5.88 -7.93
C ARG A 82 14.37 4.83 -6.87
N SER A 83 15.33 5.14 -6.01
CA SER A 83 15.83 4.16 -5.03
C SER A 83 15.04 4.16 -3.73
N ASN A 84 14.45 5.28 -3.34
CA ASN A 84 13.73 5.40 -2.08
C ASN A 84 12.91 6.69 -2.04
N ILE A 85 12.03 6.82 -1.03
CA ILE A 85 11.36 8.08 -0.71
C ILE A 85 12.31 8.96 0.10
N ASP A 86 12.10 10.28 0.04
CA ASP A 86 12.88 11.20 0.87
C ASP A 86 12.23 11.41 2.25
N PRO A 87 12.95 12.04 3.21
CA PRO A 87 12.42 12.22 4.56
C PRO A 87 11.11 13.00 4.63
N ASP A 88 10.91 14.00 3.77
CA ASP A 88 9.68 14.79 3.76
C ASP A 88 8.50 13.95 3.25
N GLU A 89 8.72 13.14 2.23
CA GLU A 89 7.71 12.19 1.75
C GLU A 89 7.35 11.19 2.84
N GLU A 90 8.34 10.65 3.53
CA GLU A 90 8.10 9.70 4.61
C GLU A 90 7.25 10.32 5.72
N ALA A 91 7.57 11.56 6.14
CA ALA A 91 6.81 12.28 7.15
C ALA A 91 5.35 12.49 6.71
N ALA A 92 5.15 12.89 5.45
CA ALA A 92 3.81 13.10 4.90
C ALA A 92 3.02 11.80 4.84
N LEU A 93 3.65 10.70 4.46
CA LEU A 93 3.00 9.40 4.39
C LEU A 93 2.63 8.86 5.77
N LYS A 94 3.43 9.14 6.79
CA LYS A 94 3.10 8.79 8.19
C LYS A 94 1.88 9.57 8.67
N LYS A 95 1.76 10.85 8.33
CA LYS A 95 0.57 11.64 8.65
C LYS A 95 -0.66 11.08 7.96
N LEU A 96 -0.53 10.72 6.69
CA LEU A 96 -1.63 10.12 5.94
C LEU A 96 -2.03 8.78 6.56
N ALA A 97 -1.06 7.94 6.92
CA ALA A 97 -1.33 6.67 7.57
C ALA A 97 -2.13 6.86 8.85
N ALA A 98 -1.74 7.80 9.71
CA ALA A 98 -2.45 8.09 10.94
C ALA A 98 -3.90 8.50 10.66
N THR A 99 -4.12 9.35 9.68
CA THR A 99 -5.46 9.79 9.27
C THR A 99 -6.31 8.61 8.80
N LEU A 100 -5.77 7.79 7.90
CA LEU A 100 -6.51 6.68 7.30
C LEU A 100 -6.85 5.59 8.33
N LEU A 101 -5.95 5.32 9.26
CA LEU A 101 -6.19 4.29 10.27
C LEU A 101 -7.15 4.73 11.37
N LYS A 102 -7.37 6.04 11.53
CA LYS A 102 -8.34 6.59 12.47
C LYS A 102 -9.74 6.70 11.89
N LEU A 103 -9.92 6.52 10.60
CA LEU A 103 -11.25 6.57 9.99
C LEU A 103 -12.15 5.53 10.66
N THR A 104 -13.37 5.96 11.02
CA THR A 104 -14.39 5.01 11.49
C THR A 104 -14.78 4.11 10.32
N PRO A 105 -15.36 2.92 10.58
CA PRO A 105 -15.85 2.08 9.48
C PRO A 105 -16.82 2.83 8.55
N ALA A 106 -17.67 3.68 9.11
CA ALA A 106 -18.60 4.49 8.30
C ALA A 106 -17.86 5.51 7.43
N ALA A 107 -16.82 6.17 7.98
CA ALA A 107 -16.04 7.14 7.23
C ALA A 107 -15.22 6.44 6.13
N LEU A 108 -14.70 5.24 6.40
CA LEU A 108 -14.00 4.46 5.38
C LEU A 108 -14.96 4.10 4.24
N THR A 109 -16.16 3.64 4.55
CA THR A 109 -17.16 3.32 3.53
C THR A 109 -17.50 4.57 2.70
N LYS A 110 -17.65 5.72 3.35
CA LYS A 110 -17.92 6.98 2.66
C LYS A 110 -16.79 7.35 1.70
N ALA A 111 -15.54 7.19 2.13
CA ALA A 111 -14.37 7.44 1.29
C ALA A 111 -14.34 6.48 0.10
N GLN A 112 -14.72 5.23 0.29
CA GLN A 112 -14.83 4.24 -0.79
C GLN A 112 -15.91 4.63 -1.79
N THR A 113 -17.07 5.07 -1.32
CA THR A 113 -18.16 5.54 -2.19
C THR A 113 -17.72 6.75 -3.02
N ALA A 114 -16.95 7.65 -2.41
CA ALA A 114 -16.42 8.84 -3.10
C ALA A 114 -15.23 8.53 -4.04
N GLY A 115 -14.74 7.31 -4.04
CA GLY A 115 -13.59 6.92 -4.88
C GLY A 115 -12.24 7.40 -4.37
N GLU A 116 -12.17 7.92 -3.15
CA GLU A 116 -10.91 8.35 -2.54
C GLU A 116 -10.09 7.17 -2.07
N ILE A 117 -10.77 6.13 -1.61
CA ILE A 117 -10.20 4.85 -1.22
C ILE A 117 -10.84 3.79 -2.10
N VAL A 118 -10.02 2.91 -2.66
CA VAL A 118 -10.48 1.86 -3.57
C VAL A 118 -10.23 0.50 -2.91
N LYS A 119 -11.27 -0.31 -2.83
CA LYS A 119 -11.14 -1.66 -2.27
C LYS A 119 -10.28 -2.54 -3.18
N VAL A 120 -9.36 -3.28 -2.60
CA VAL A 120 -8.60 -4.30 -3.33
C VAL A 120 -9.47 -5.53 -3.46
N SER A 121 -9.66 -6.00 -4.70
CA SER A 121 -10.57 -7.11 -4.99
C SER A 121 -10.11 -8.41 -4.33
N ASP A 122 -11.06 -9.18 -3.81
CA ASP A 122 -10.83 -10.54 -3.32
C ASP A 122 -10.71 -11.53 -4.48
N HIS A 123 -11.20 -11.15 -5.65
CA HIS A 123 -11.20 -12.00 -6.84
C HIS A 123 -10.08 -11.56 -7.76
N ALA A 124 -9.18 -12.48 -8.04
CA ALA A 124 -8.03 -12.23 -8.90
C ALA A 124 -8.41 -12.25 -10.36
#